data_b5310769350f1017ac59b33326458644
#
_entry.id   b5310769350f1017ac59b33326458644
#
_cell.length_a   1.000
_cell.length_b   1.000
_cell.length_c   1.000
_cell.angle_alpha   90.00
_cell.angle_beta   90.00
_cell.angle_gamma   90.00
#
_symmetry.space_group_name_H-M   'P 1'
#
loop_
_entity.id
_entity.type
_entity.pdbx_description
1 polymer ?
#
loop_
_entity_poly.entity_id
_entity_poly.type
_entity_poly.pdbx_seq_one_letter_code
_entity_poly.pdbx_strand_id
1 'polypeptide(L)'
;GLPTYPYYAVKNSYSGINICLCQQWSVTAPYEDIPVSVKIFNETVDTLEGSIINVTIYSPDMSIAKEYKEAVSQKKTEYNFESFKPDDTYTDKSFLICADITRDNTILSRATYFVKCISELADSELYKKYRSEPTENLFFENGGQLKNTIIDAKRANLEGKIINTGSEGRYIFADIEITNNSDVAVFPVTVETQDENIRFFLSDNFFLMKAGECKKVRITFDADKASDVVIKCWNGEEILVKK
;
A
#
# COMPACT_ATOMS: atom_id res chain seq x y z
N GLY A 1 -9.77 -20.22 7.37
CA GLY A 1 -8.74 -19.26 7.73
C GLY A 1 -9.22 -17.84 7.46
N LEU A 2 -8.65 -16.88 8.14
CA LEU A 2 -8.92 -15.46 7.87
C LEU A 2 -8.26 -15.05 6.55
N PRO A 3 -8.87 -14.12 5.77
CA PRO A 3 -8.25 -13.56 4.59
C PRO A 3 -6.91 -12.88 4.92
N THR A 4 -5.89 -13.20 4.14
CA THR A 4 -4.52 -12.68 4.31
C THR A 4 -4.23 -11.56 3.31
N TYR A 5 -3.06 -10.92 3.43
CA TYR A 5 -2.61 -9.87 2.49
C TYR A 5 -2.80 -10.24 1.00
N PRO A 6 -2.40 -11.44 0.50
CA PRO A 6 -2.61 -11.81 -0.89
C PRO A 6 -4.09 -11.79 -1.32
N TYR A 7 -5.03 -12.14 -0.43
CA TYR A 7 -6.45 -12.06 -0.73
C TYR A 7 -6.88 -10.62 -1.05
N TYR A 8 -6.48 -9.66 -0.23
CA TYR A 8 -6.85 -8.25 -0.45
C TYR A 8 -6.14 -7.66 -1.66
N ALA A 9 -4.90 -8.04 -1.93
CA ALA A 9 -4.18 -7.65 -3.14
C ALA A 9 -4.91 -8.14 -4.40
N VAL A 10 -5.31 -9.41 -4.43
CA VAL A 10 -6.11 -9.97 -5.54
C VAL A 10 -7.48 -9.30 -5.63
N LYS A 11 -8.20 -9.13 -4.51
CA LYS A 11 -9.50 -8.43 -4.48
C LYS A 11 -9.39 -7.04 -5.08
N ASN A 12 -8.37 -6.28 -4.73
CA ASN A 12 -8.15 -4.93 -5.26
C ASN A 12 -7.81 -4.94 -6.75
N SER A 13 -7.07 -5.95 -7.25
CA SER A 13 -6.76 -6.08 -8.67
C SER A 13 -7.97 -6.44 -9.55
N TYR A 14 -9.05 -6.96 -8.96
CA TYR A 14 -10.33 -7.18 -9.63
C TYR A 14 -11.31 -6.00 -9.50
N SER A 15 -10.88 -4.85 -8.97
CA SER A 15 -11.70 -3.65 -9.01
C SER A 15 -11.81 -3.14 -10.45
N GLY A 16 -12.94 -2.53 -10.81
CA GLY A 16 -13.16 -2.05 -12.19
C GLY A 16 -12.21 -0.93 -12.62
N ILE A 17 -11.56 -0.24 -11.67
CA ILE A 17 -10.53 0.76 -11.92
C ILE A 17 -9.27 0.34 -11.19
N ASN A 18 -8.17 0.17 -11.93
CA ASN A 18 -6.88 -0.22 -11.38
C ASN A 18 -5.77 0.70 -11.81
N ILE A 19 -4.88 1.03 -10.87
CA ILE A 19 -3.58 1.62 -11.12
C ILE A 19 -2.49 0.62 -10.76
N CYS A 20 -1.51 0.46 -11.65
CA CYS A 20 -0.36 -0.39 -11.43
C CYS A 20 0.91 0.44 -11.55
N LEU A 21 1.82 0.30 -10.60
CA LEU A 21 3.19 0.79 -10.75
C LEU A 21 3.94 -0.16 -11.70
N CYS A 22 4.55 0.40 -12.75
CA CYS A 22 5.36 -0.37 -13.70
C CYS A 22 6.78 -0.56 -13.16
N GLN A 23 6.89 -1.06 -11.94
CA GLN A 23 8.15 -1.38 -11.31
C GLN A 23 8.64 -2.74 -11.79
N GLN A 24 9.74 -2.76 -12.54
CA GLN A 24 10.40 -4.02 -12.91
C GLN A 24 11.10 -4.68 -11.74
N TRP A 25 11.49 -3.89 -10.71
CA TRP A 25 12.39 -4.34 -9.66
C TRP A 25 11.86 -3.95 -8.27
N SER A 26 11.90 -4.90 -7.36
CA SER A 26 11.67 -4.66 -5.93
C SER A 26 12.96 -4.33 -5.17
N VAL A 27 14.08 -4.21 -5.88
CA VAL A 27 15.41 -3.90 -5.32
C VAL A 27 16.14 -2.89 -6.21
N THR A 28 17.00 -2.09 -5.60
CA THR A 28 17.86 -1.10 -6.26
C THR A 28 19.17 -0.94 -5.50
N ALA A 29 20.19 -0.40 -6.14
CA ALA A 29 21.38 0.10 -5.48
C ALA A 29 21.21 1.59 -5.13
N PRO A 30 21.98 2.12 -4.14
CA PRO A 30 22.08 3.55 -3.92
C PRO A 30 22.55 4.28 -5.19
N TYR A 31 22.02 5.49 -5.39
CA TYR A 31 22.32 6.35 -6.56
C TYR A 31 21.92 5.80 -7.92
N GLU A 32 21.15 4.73 -7.95
CA GLU A 32 20.59 4.19 -9.20
C GLU A 32 19.27 4.86 -9.55
N ASP A 33 19.08 5.18 -10.85
CA ASP A 33 17.84 5.75 -11.33
C ASP A 33 16.71 4.70 -11.38
N ILE A 34 15.65 4.95 -10.65
CA ILE A 34 14.44 4.13 -10.63
C ILE A 34 13.41 4.81 -11.56
N PRO A 35 13.05 4.19 -12.68
CA PRO A 35 11.96 4.69 -13.52
C PRO A 35 10.65 4.73 -12.72
N VAL A 36 9.97 5.85 -12.72
CA VAL A 36 8.66 6.00 -12.08
C VAL A 36 7.60 6.06 -13.16
N SER A 37 6.84 4.99 -13.31
CA SER A 37 5.75 4.93 -14.28
C SER A 37 4.57 4.14 -13.74
N VAL A 38 3.37 4.49 -14.22
CA VAL A 38 2.13 3.82 -13.85
C VAL A 38 1.29 3.50 -15.08
N LYS A 39 0.53 2.41 -15.01
CA LYS A 39 -0.52 2.08 -15.97
C LYS A 39 -1.87 2.11 -15.28
N ILE A 40 -2.88 2.57 -16.03
CA ILE A 40 -4.27 2.61 -15.59
C ILE A 40 -5.08 1.64 -16.45
N PHE A 41 -5.88 0.84 -15.78
CA PHE A 41 -6.89 -0.02 -16.38
C PHE A 41 -8.25 0.43 -15.89
N ASN A 42 -9.16 0.73 -16.81
CA ASN A 42 -10.54 1.06 -16.49
C ASN A 42 -11.46 0.12 -17.28
N GLU A 43 -12.06 -0.81 -16.57
CA GLU A 43 -13.01 -1.79 -17.10
C GLU A 43 -14.47 -1.38 -16.83
N THR A 44 -14.67 -0.18 -16.27
CA THR A 44 -16.01 0.36 -16.03
C THR A 44 -16.50 1.16 -17.23
N VAL A 45 -17.80 1.44 -17.26
CA VAL A 45 -18.41 2.33 -18.26
C VAL A 45 -18.17 3.81 -17.95
N ASP A 46 -17.70 4.11 -16.73
CA ASP A 46 -17.49 5.49 -16.28
C ASP A 46 -16.16 6.05 -16.82
N THR A 47 -16.18 7.31 -17.20
CA THR A 47 -14.98 8.02 -17.57
C THR A 47 -14.12 8.34 -16.34
N LEU A 48 -12.81 8.39 -16.52
CA LEU A 48 -11.86 8.89 -15.53
C LEU A 48 -11.56 10.39 -15.68
N GLU A 49 -12.34 11.09 -16.48
CA GLU A 49 -12.20 12.54 -16.63
C GLU A 49 -12.31 13.26 -15.29
N GLY A 50 -11.47 14.28 -15.08
CA GLY A 50 -11.35 14.99 -13.80
C GLY A 50 -10.60 14.25 -12.71
N SER A 51 -10.12 13.02 -12.98
CA SER A 51 -9.27 12.31 -12.04
C SER A 51 -7.81 12.73 -12.13
N ILE A 52 -7.08 12.57 -11.04
CA ILE A 52 -5.66 12.90 -10.91
C ILE A 52 -4.90 11.63 -10.48
N ILE A 53 -3.78 11.38 -11.14
CA ILE A 53 -2.77 10.42 -10.70
C ILE A 53 -1.87 11.14 -9.71
N ASN A 54 -1.65 10.52 -8.55
CA ASN A 54 -0.65 10.95 -7.59
C ASN A 54 0.31 9.78 -7.38
N VAL A 55 1.60 9.98 -7.59
CA VAL A 55 2.62 9.01 -7.19
C VAL A 55 3.44 9.62 -6.07
N THR A 56 3.49 8.96 -4.93
CA THR A 56 4.22 9.40 -3.74
C THR A 56 5.30 8.40 -3.40
N ILE A 57 6.52 8.85 -3.28
CA ILE A 57 7.66 8.08 -2.78
C ILE A 57 7.85 8.45 -1.32
N TYR A 58 7.82 7.46 -0.45
CA TYR A 58 8.07 7.61 0.98
C TYR A 58 9.49 7.17 1.29
N SER A 59 10.20 7.97 2.06
CA SER A 59 11.50 7.60 2.60
C SER A 59 11.40 6.45 3.61
N PRO A 60 12.52 5.83 4.04
CA PRO A 60 12.50 4.75 5.03
C PRO A 60 11.82 5.11 6.34
N ASP A 61 11.77 6.39 6.72
CA ASP A 61 11.07 6.89 7.92
C ASP A 61 9.57 7.13 7.71
N MET A 62 9.04 6.79 6.51
CA MET A 62 7.65 6.95 6.09
C MET A 62 7.22 8.41 5.86
N SER A 63 8.14 9.37 5.86
CA SER A 63 7.86 10.73 5.39
C SER A 63 7.88 10.81 3.86
N ILE A 64 7.26 11.86 3.30
CA ILE A 64 7.24 12.07 1.85
C ILE A 64 8.63 12.52 1.36
N ALA A 65 9.21 11.74 0.46
CA ALA A 65 10.46 12.07 -0.22
C ALA A 65 10.21 12.82 -1.54
N LYS A 66 9.25 12.35 -2.34
CA LYS A 66 8.91 12.93 -3.64
C LYS A 66 7.43 12.71 -3.96
N GLU A 67 6.83 13.66 -4.63
CA GLU A 67 5.47 13.55 -5.18
C GLU A 67 5.44 13.93 -6.64
N TYR A 68 4.64 13.18 -7.40
CA TYR A 68 4.31 13.48 -8.80
C TYR A 68 2.79 13.53 -8.95
N LYS A 69 2.30 14.44 -9.81
CA LYS A 69 0.88 14.61 -10.10
C LYS A 69 0.66 14.83 -11.58
N GLU A 70 -0.30 14.13 -12.16
CA GLU A 70 -0.72 14.31 -13.54
C GLU A 70 -2.23 14.07 -13.67
N ALA A 71 -2.92 14.89 -14.49
CA ALA A 71 -4.33 14.68 -14.78
C ALA A 71 -4.52 13.46 -15.68
N VAL A 72 -5.55 12.66 -15.39
CA VAL A 72 -5.89 11.50 -16.22
C VAL A 72 -6.43 11.98 -17.58
N SER A 73 -5.86 11.43 -18.66
CA SER A 73 -6.32 11.63 -20.02
C SER A 73 -6.97 10.35 -20.55
N GLN A 74 -8.14 10.44 -21.16
CA GLN A 74 -8.83 9.30 -21.76
C GLN A 74 -8.04 8.59 -22.87
N LYS A 75 -7.06 9.27 -23.47
CA LYS A 75 -6.23 8.75 -24.56
C LYS A 75 -4.93 8.12 -24.09
N LYS A 76 -4.65 8.16 -22.79
CA LYS A 76 -3.35 7.76 -22.22
C LYS A 76 -3.60 6.74 -21.11
N THR A 77 -3.02 5.56 -21.25
CA THR A 77 -3.09 4.48 -20.27
C THR A 77 -1.80 4.33 -19.47
N GLU A 78 -0.70 4.94 -19.94
CA GLU A 78 0.61 4.88 -19.30
C GLU A 78 1.15 6.28 -19.07
N TYR A 79 1.68 6.51 -17.87
CA TYR A 79 2.19 7.80 -17.39
C TYR A 79 3.59 7.62 -16.86
N ASN A 80 4.53 8.39 -17.42
CA ASN A 80 5.95 8.33 -17.07
C ASN A 80 6.33 9.63 -16.39
N PHE A 81 6.98 9.52 -15.24
CA PHE A 81 7.45 10.64 -14.43
C PHE A 81 8.99 10.69 -14.45
N GLU A 82 9.54 11.75 -13.88
CA GLU A 82 10.96 11.83 -13.62
C GLU A 82 11.42 10.66 -12.76
N SER A 83 12.58 10.07 -13.08
CA SER A 83 13.17 8.98 -12.29
C SER A 83 13.46 9.43 -10.86
N PHE A 84 13.32 8.50 -9.93
CA PHE A 84 13.73 8.69 -8.55
C PHE A 84 15.10 8.06 -8.32
N LYS A 85 15.96 8.76 -7.60
CA LYS A 85 17.31 8.28 -7.27
C LYS A 85 17.49 8.26 -5.75
N PRO A 86 17.52 7.08 -5.10
CA PRO A 86 17.77 6.98 -3.67
C PRO A 86 19.24 7.35 -3.37
N ASP A 87 19.45 8.14 -2.34
CA ASP A 87 20.76 8.53 -1.83
C ASP A 87 21.22 7.63 -0.67
N ASP A 88 22.27 8.01 0.03
CA ASP A 88 22.83 7.25 1.16
C ASP A 88 21.84 7.03 2.31
N THR A 89 20.82 7.88 2.47
CA THR A 89 19.82 7.74 3.53
C THR A 89 18.94 6.51 3.34
N TYR A 90 18.89 5.98 2.12
CA TYR A 90 18.14 4.77 1.75
C TYR A 90 18.99 3.49 1.87
N THR A 91 20.30 3.62 2.04
CA THR A 91 21.23 2.47 2.02
C THR A 91 20.84 1.40 3.05
N ASP A 92 20.70 0.16 2.58
CA ASP A 92 20.29 -1.02 3.36
C ASP A 92 18.93 -0.88 4.05
N LYS A 93 18.06 -0.03 3.50
CA LYS A 93 16.70 0.20 3.98
C LYS A 93 15.66 -0.09 2.92
N SER A 94 14.42 -0.26 3.36
CA SER A 94 13.26 -0.34 2.48
C SER A 94 12.50 0.99 2.48
N PHE A 95 11.90 1.31 1.36
CA PHE A 95 11.03 2.47 1.18
C PHE A 95 9.80 2.11 0.34
N LEU A 96 8.82 3.00 0.28
CA LEU A 96 7.55 2.74 -0.40
C LEU A 96 7.36 3.66 -1.59
N ILE A 97 6.75 3.11 -2.64
CA ILE A 97 6.16 3.88 -3.74
C ILE A 97 4.66 3.59 -3.74
N CYS A 98 3.86 4.64 -3.66
CA CYS A 98 2.39 4.56 -3.68
C CYS A 98 1.87 5.35 -4.86
N ALA A 99 0.99 4.74 -5.66
CA ALA A 99 0.28 5.39 -6.75
C ALA A 99 -1.23 5.37 -6.48
N ASP A 100 -1.87 6.52 -6.62
CA ASP A 100 -3.32 6.67 -6.47
C ASP A 100 -3.94 7.27 -7.72
N ILE A 101 -5.18 6.85 -8.04
CA ILE A 101 -6.11 7.63 -8.85
C ILE A 101 -7.11 8.25 -7.88
N THR A 102 -7.23 9.58 -7.92
CA THR A 102 -8.19 10.30 -7.07
C THR A 102 -9.12 11.15 -7.91
N ARG A 103 -10.39 11.26 -7.49
CA ARG A 103 -11.38 12.19 -8.03
C ARG A 103 -12.23 12.72 -6.89
N ASP A 104 -12.40 14.05 -6.82
CA ASP A 104 -13.20 14.71 -5.77
C ASP A 104 -12.79 14.26 -4.35
N ASN A 105 -11.49 14.20 -4.09
CA ASN A 105 -10.88 13.70 -2.84
C ASN A 105 -11.19 12.22 -2.51
N THR A 106 -11.78 11.48 -3.45
CA THR A 106 -12.03 10.04 -3.29
C THR A 106 -10.94 9.25 -4.00
N ILE A 107 -10.36 8.26 -3.33
CA ILE A 107 -9.40 7.33 -3.92
C ILE A 107 -10.20 6.27 -4.70
N LEU A 108 -10.03 6.24 -6.02
CA LEU A 108 -10.65 5.27 -6.90
C LEU A 108 -9.84 3.98 -6.99
N SER A 109 -8.51 4.09 -6.93
CA SER A 109 -7.60 2.96 -6.93
C SER A 109 -6.27 3.35 -6.29
N ARG A 110 -5.61 2.39 -5.63
CA ARG A 110 -4.29 2.56 -5.00
C ARG A 110 -3.43 1.32 -5.22
N ALA A 111 -2.18 1.54 -5.60
CA ALA A 111 -1.13 0.52 -5.63
C ALA A 111 0.03 0.95 -4.74
N THR A 112 0.61 0.01 -4.00
CA THR A 112 1.73 0.26 -3.08
C THR A 112 2.79 -0.81 -3.27
N TYR A 113 4.05 -0.39 -3.42
CA TYR A 113 5.18 -1.28 -3.62
C TYR A 113 6.30 -0.94 -2.65
N PHE A 114 6.91 -2.00 -2.09
CA PHE A 114 8.17 -1.90 -1.37
C PHE A 114 9.34 -2.01 -2.32
N VAL A 115 10.32 -1.16 -2.13
CA VAL A 115 11.61 -1.22 -2.80
C VAL A 115 12.70 -1.33 -1.75
N LYS A 116 13.61 -2.29 -1.93
CA LYS A 116 14.80 -2.46 -1.08
C LYS A 116 15.97 -1.77 -1.74
N CYS A 117 16.64 -0.86 -1.02
CA CYS A 117 17.88 -0.26 -1.45
C CYS A 117 19.05 -0.99 -0.75
N ILE A 118 19.88 -1.68 -1.51
CA ILE A 118 20.90 -2.59 -0.98
C ILE A 118 22.28 -2.18 -1.52
N SER A 119 23.18 -1.81 -0.61
CA SER A 119 24.52 -1.31 -0.95
C SER A 119 25.36 -2.33 -1.73
N GLU A 120 25.29 -3.60 -1.36
CA GLU A 120 26.06 -4.69 -2.00
C GLU A 120 25.72 -4.90 -3.48
N LEU A 121 24.54 -4.40 -3.93
CA LEU A 121 24.14 -4.53 -5.33
C LEU A 121 24.95 -3.62 -6.26
N ALA A 122 25.47 -2.49 -5.78
CA ALA A 122 26.21 -1.54 -6.60
C ALA A 122 27.41 -2.18 -7.34
N ASP A 123 28.08 -3.13 -6.68
CA ASP A 123 29.26 -3.83 -7.20
C ASP A 123 28.96 -5.24 -7.73
N SER A 124 27.70 -5.68 -7.64
CA SER A 124 27.30 -7.04 -8.03
C SER A 124 27.21 -7.18 -9.55
N GLU A 125 28.09 -7.99 -10.15
CA GLU A 125 28.03 -8.34 -11.58
C GLU A 125 26.73 -9.08 -11.92
N LEU A 126 26.19 -9.89 -10.99
CA LEU A 126 24.91 -10.57 -11.15
C LEU A 126 23.77 -9.57 -11.25
N TYR A 127 23.77 -8.53 -10.41
CA TYR A 127 22.75 -7.48 -10.43
C TYR A 127 22.84 -6.63 -11.72
N LYS A 128 24.04 -6.25 -12.15
CA LYS A 128 24.26 -5.54 -13.43
C LYS A 128 23.74 -6.36 -14.61
N LYS A 129 24.04 -7.66 -14.63
CA LYS A 129 23.53 -8.58 -15.65
C LYS A 129 22.00 -8.68 -15.60
N TYR A 130 21.42 -8.81 -14.43
CA TYR A 130 19.98 -8.86 -14.25
C TYR A 130 19.27 -7.59 -14.73
N ARG A 131 19.87 -6.42 -14.54
CA ARG A 131 19.36 -5.14 -15.04
C ARG A 131 19.43 -5.02 -16.56
N SER A 132 20.46 -5.56 -17.19
CA SER A 132 20.63 -5.52 -18.65
C SER A 132 19.82 -6.59 -19.38
N GLU A 133 19.65 -7.76 -18.75
CA GLU A 133 18.97 -8.92 -19.34
C GLU A 133 17.95 -9.47 -18.31
N PRO A 134 16.75 -8.89 -18.20
CA PRO A 134 15.79 -9.33 -17.22
C PRO A 134 15.25 -10.73 -17.53
N THR A 135 15.83 -11.73 -16.90
CA THR A 135 15.31 -13.10 -16.88
C THR A 135 14.77 -13.40 -15.48
N GLU A 136 13.54 -13.87 -15.39
CA GLU A 136 12.81 -14.10 -14.14
C GLU A 136 13.56 -14.99 -13.12
N ASN A 137 14.46 -15.84 -13.59
CA ASN A 137 15.09 -16.87 -12.77
C ASN A 137 16.33 -16.41 -11.97
N LEU A 138 17.08 -15.39 -12.43
CA LEU A 138 18.34 -15.01 -11.81
C LEU A 138 18.23 -14.46 -10.38
N PHE A 139 17.09 -13.86 -10.06
CA PHE A 139 16.85 -13.28 -8.73
C PHE A 139 16.26 -14.29 -7.74
N PHE A 140 15.44 -15.22 -8.22
CA PHE A 140 14.83 -16.26 -7.37
C PHE A 140 15.84 -17.33 -6.95
N GLU A 141 16.81 -17.66 -7.79
CA GLU A 141 17.88 -18.61 -7.46
C GLU A 141 18.81 -18.09 -6.36
N ASN A 142 18.97 -16.77 -6.23
CA ASN A 142 19.81 -16.11 -5.23
C ASN A 142 19.01 -15.29 -4.19
N GLY A 143 17.68 -15.28 -4.28
CA GLY A 143 16.81 -14.45 -3.43
C GLY A 143 16.90 -14.73 -1.93
N GLY A 144 17.39 -15.90 -1.54
CA GLY A 144 17.68 -16.23 -0.15
C GLY A 144 18.92 -15.55 0.43
N GLN A 145 19.72 -14.89 -0.40
CA GLN A 145 20.97 -14.24 0.01
C GLN A 145 20.88 -12.70 0.08
N LEU A 146 19.73 -12.12 -0.35
CA LEU A 146 19.57 -10.67 -0.23
C LEU A 146 19.48 -10.28 1.23
N LYS A 147 20.28 -9.28 1.59
CA LYS A 147 20.29 -8.69 2.93
C LYS A 147 18.88 -8.27 3.35
N ASN A 148 18.50 -8.60 4.58
CA ASN A 148 17.27 -8.09 5.13
C ASN A 148 17.38 -6.57 5.32
N THR A 149 16.53 -5.83 4.65
CA THR A 149 16.42 -4.39 4.83
C THR A 149 15.34 -4.09 5.88
N ILE A 150 15.52 -3.02 6.62
CA ILE A 150 14.59 -2.55 7.63
C ILE A 150 13.86 -1.29 7.13
N ILE A 151 12.65 -1.08 7.62
CA ILE A 151 11.98 0.21 7.55
C ILE A 151 12.27 0.92 8.85
N ASP A 152 12.87 2.11 8.76
CA ASP A 152 13.19 2.97 9.90
C ASP A 152 12.05 3.99 10.10
N ALA A 153 10.83 3.47 10.22
CA ALA A 153 9.62 4.27 10.22
C ALA A 153 9.46 5.07 11.52
N LYS A 154 9.17 6.36 11.40
CA LYS A 154 8.72 7.19 12.54
C LYS A 154 7.43 6.64 13.12
N ARG A 155 7.25 6.84 14.42
CA ARG A 155 6.05 6.41 15.12
C ARG A 155 4.83 7.18 14.60
N ALA A 156 3.79 6.44 14.30
CA ALA A 156 2.52 6.97 13.84
C ALA A 156 1.45 6.91 14.95
N ASN A 157 0.44 7.76 14.81
CA ASN A 157 -0.71 7.83 15.70
C ASN A 157 -1.99 7.65 14.87
N LEU A 158 -2.61 6.48 15.04
CA LEU A 158 -3.92 6.20 14.46
C LEU A 158 -5.01 6.43 15.50
N GLU A 159 -6.19 6.79 15.02
CA GLU A 159 -7.43 6.82 15.79
C GLU A 159 -8.47 5.96 15.08
N GLY A 160 -9.27 5.19 15.83
CA GLY A 160 -10.35 4.37 15.31
C GLY A 160 -11.64 4.59 16.09
N LYS A 161 -12.76 4.72 15.39
CA LYS A 161 -14.09 4.82 15.99
C LYS A 161 -15.15 4.10 15.18
N ILE A 162 -16.14 3.52 15.84
CA ILE A 162 -17.34 3.00 15.17
C ILE A 162 -18.24 4.20 14.84
N ILE A 163 -18.59 4.33 13.57
CA ILE A 163 -19.44 5.43 13.07
C ILE A 163 -20.86 4.95 12.71
N ASN A 164 -21.03 3.65 12.53
CA ASN A 164 -22.32 3.06 12.20
C ASN A 164 -22.34 1.58 12.58
N THR A 165 -23.49 1.07 12.97
CA THR A 165 -23.73 -0.35 13.19
C THR A 165 -25.09 -0.75 12.63
N GLY A 166 -25.23 -2.00 12.22
CA GLY A 166 -26.50 -2.50 11.69
C GLY A 166 -26.50 -4.01 11.50
N SER A 167 -27.57 -4.50 10.87
CA SER A 167 -27.71 -5.91 10.53
C SER A 167 -28.24 -6.09 9.13
N GLU A 168 -27.73 -7.12 8.45
CA GLU A 168 -28.14 -7.54 7.11
C GLU A 168 -28.41 -9.05 7.14
N GLY A 169 -29.69 -9.44 7.24
CA GLY A 169 -30.08 -10.83 7.42
C GLY A 169 -29.53 -11.41 8.73
N ARG A 170 -28.72 -12.46 8.63
CA ARG A 170 -28.07 -13.10 9.80
C ARG A 170 -26.75 -12.43 10.21
N TYR A 171 -26.30 -11.43 9.47
CA TYR A 171 -25.04 -10.76 9.74
C TYR A 171 -25.26 -9.45 10.47
N ILE A 172 -24.37 -9.10 11.35
CA ILE A 172 -24.25 -7.77 11.93
C ILE A 172 -22.97 -7.11 11.41
N PHE A 173 -23.01 -5.79 11.25
CA PHE A 173 -21.83 -5.05 10.79
C PHE A 173 -21.56 -3.83 11.66
N ALA A 174 -20.31 -3.40 11.62
CA ALA A 174 -19.87 -2.10 12.09
C ALA A 174 -19.03 -1.40 11.00
N ASP A 175 -19.32 -0.14 10.75
CA ASP A 175 -18.48 0.73 9.95
C ASP A 175 -17.52 1.47 10.87
N ILE A 176 -16.23 1.26 10.64
CA ILE A 176 -15.15 1.82 11.43
C ILE A 176 -14.50 2.92 10.61
N GLU A 177 -14.38 4.09 11.18
CA GLU A 177 -13.58 5.17 10.65
C GLU A 177 -12.20 5.15 11.32
N ILE A 178 -11.15 5.09 10.51
CA ILE A 178 -9.75 5.08 10.94
C ILE A 178 -9.11 6.35 10.41
N THR A 179 -8.45 7.11 11.28
CA THR A 179 -7.76 8.35 10.93
C THR A 179 -6.28 8.23 11.27
N ASN A 180 -5.42 8.59 10.33
CA ASN A 180 -4.00 8.75 10.58
C ASN A 180 -3.72 10.20 11.00
N ASN A 181 -3.54 10.44 12.29
CA ASN A 181 -3.28 11.76 12.88
C ASN A 181 -1.79 12.14 12.87
N SER A 182 -0.96 11.37 12.15
CA SER A 182 0.48 11.59 12.06
C SER A 182 0.85 12.44 10.84
N ASP A 183 2.06 12.95 10.84
CA ASP A 183 2.74 13.61 9.71
C ASP A 183 3.45 12.61 8.75
N VAL A 184 3.38 11.31 9.04
CA VAL A 184 3.98 10.22 8.26
C VAL A 184 2.92 9.23 7.77
N ALA A 185 3.25 8.49 6.72
CA ALA A 185 2.39 7.41 6.25
C ALA A 185 2.48 6.18 7.17
N VAL A 186 1.45 5.35 7.12
CA VAL A 186 1.31 4.11 7.88
C VAL A 186 1.05 2.94 6.96
N PHE A 187 1.83 1.86 7.08
CA PHE A 187 1.63 0.63 6.31
C PHE A 187 2.29 -0.58 6.97
N PRO A 188 1.65 -1.77 6.93
CA PRO A 188 0.24 -1.95 6.63
C PRO A 188 -0.63 -1.58 7.84
N VAL A 189 -1.80 -1.03 7.56
CA VAL A 189 -2.86 -0.95 8.56
C VAL A 189 -3.69 -2.22 8.46
N THR A 190 -3.88 -2.91 9.57
CA THR A 190 -4.71 -4.12 9.68
C THR A 190 -5.84 -3.92 10.67
N VAL A 191 -6.97 -4.52 10.34
CA VAL A 191 -8.17 -4.56 11.19
C VAL A 191 -8.45 -6.01 11.52
N GLU A 192 -8.58 -6.30 12.80
CA GLU A 192 -8.77 -7.65 13.34
C GLU A 192 -9.84 -7.64 14.44
N THR A 193 -10.23 -8.80 14.91
CA THR A 193 -11.07 -8.95 16.13
C THR A 193 -10.18 -9.22 17.34
N GLN A 194 -10.60 -8.73 18.50
CA GLN A 194 -9.92 -9.04 19.77
C GLN A 194 -10.01 -10.54 20.08
N ASP A 195 -11.13 -11.18 19.76
CA ASP A 195 -11.29 -12.63 19.91
C ASP A 195 -10.93 -13.35 18.60
N GLU A 196 -9.80 -14.05 18.58
CA GLU A 196 -9.29 -14.79 17.42
C GLU A 196 -10.21 -15.92 16.93
N ASN A 197 -11.18 -16.38 17.75
CA ASN A 197 -12.11 -17.44 17.38
C ASN A 197 -13.32 -16.92 16.59
N ILE A 198 -13.48 -15.61 16.47
CA ILE A 198 -14.58 -14.99 15.76
C ILE A 198 -14.26 -14.89 14.26
N ARG A 199 -15.18 -15.39 13.44
CA ARG A 199 -15.11 -15.20 11.99
C ARG A 199 -15.71 -13.86 11.61
N PHE A 200 -15.01 -13.15 10.77
CA PHE A 200 -15.44 -11.86 10.25
C PHE A 200 -15.01 -11.67 8.80
N PHE A 201 -15.64 -10.70 8.14
CA PHE A 201 -15.28 -10.23 6.81
C PHE A 201 -15.03 -8.74 6.87
N LEU A 202 -14.05 -8.27 6.09
CA LEU A 202 -13.72 -6.86 5.98
C LEU A 202 -13.92 -6.37 4.55
N SER A 203 -14.39 -5.13 4.42
CA SER A 203 -14.44 -4.47 3.12
C SER A 203 -13.04 -4.24 2.55
N ASP A 204 -12.04 -3.94 3.39
CA ASP A 204 -10.63 -3.80 3.05
C ASP A 204 -9.73 -4.11 4.25
N ASN A 205 -8.46 -4.48 3.99
CA ASN A 205 -7.45 -4.74 5.01
C ASN A 205 -6.04 -4.64 4.41
N PHE A 206 -5.00 -4.54 5.23
CA PHE A 206 -3.60 -4.43 4.81
C PHE A 206 -3.34 -3.23 3.89
N PHE A 207 -3.92 -2.10 4.17
CA PHE A 207 -3.84 -0.90 3.35
C PHE A 207 -2.84 0.12 3.89
N LEU A 208 -2.40 1.01 2.99
CA LEU A 208 -1.63 2.19 3.35
C LEU A 208 -2.58 3.33 3.70
N MET A 209 -2.24 4.11 4.73
CA MET A 209 -2.84 5.41 5.00
C MET A 209 -1.78 6.50 4.94
N LYS A 210 -2.05 7.53 4.15
CA LYS A 210 -1.22 8.75 4.09
C LYS A 210 -1.36 9.57 5.37
N ALA A 211 -0.44 10.50 5.58
CA ALA A 211 -0.56 11.50 6.63
C ALA A 211 -1.90 12.25 6.54
N GLY A 212 -2.64 12.34 7.63
CA GLY A 212 -3.95 12.97 7.70
C GLY A 212 -5.10 12.26 6.97
N GLU A 213 -4.87 11.07 6.40
CA GLU A 213 -5.91 10.31 5.69
C GLU A 213 -6.92 9.72 6.66
N CYS A 214 -8.20 9.75 6.25
CA CYS A 214 -9.30 9.09 6.91
C CYS A 214 -9.86 8.00 6.00
N LYS A 215 -10.04 6.79 6.52
CA LYS A 215 -10.55 5.62 5.77
C LYS A 215 -11.67 4.93 6.55
N LYS A 216 -12.70 4.51 5.81
CA LYS A 216 -13.80 3.71 6.36
C LYS A 216 -13.63 2.25 5.97
N VAL A 217 -13.76 1.37 6.96
CA VAL A 217 -13.71 -0.08 6.79
C VAL A 217 -14.94 -0.68 7.44
N ARG A 218 -15.67 -1.52 6.70
CA ARG A 218 -16.76 -2.31 7.26
C ARG A 218 -16.24 -3.66 7.73
N ILE A 219 -16.55 -4.00 8.98
CA ILE A 219 -16.40 -5.34 9.51
C ILE A 219 -17.78 -5.99 9.65
N THR A 220 -17.91 -7.23 9.20
CA THR A 220 -19.16 -7.99 9.24
C THR A 220 -18.95 -9.29 10.00
N PHE A 221 -19.83 -9.59 10.95
CA PHE A 221 -19.82 -10.77 11.80
C PHE A 221 -21.07 -11.62 11.59
N ASP A 222 -21.01 -12.91 11.94
CA ASP A 222 -22.22 -13.68 12.22
C ASP A 222 -22.95 -13.10 13.47
N ALA A 223 -24.29 -13.01 13.44
CA ALA A 223 -25.10 -12.21 14.38
C ALA A 223 -24.84 -12.48 15.88
N ASP A 224 -24.44 -13.69 16.23
CA ASP A 224 -24.28 -14.11 17.64
C ASP A 224 -22.87 -13.85 18.20
N LYS A 225 -21.97 -13.23 17.44
CA LYS A 225 -20.52 -13.25 17.72
C LYS A 225 -19.77 -11.94 17.45
N ALA A 226 -20.34 -10.79 17.75
CA ALA A 226 -19.60 -9.54 17.62
C ALA A 226 -18.52 -9.40 18.72
N SER A 227 -17.37 -8.90 18.33
CA SER A 227 -16.23 -8.61 19.19
C SER A 227 -15.81 -7.15 19.08
N ASP A 228 -15.05 -6.69 20.06
CA ASP A 228 -14.25 -5.48 19.91
C ASP A 228 -13.27 -5.64 18.77
N VAL A 229 -12.93 -4.52 18.14
CA VAL A 229 -12.07 -4.47 16.95
C VAL A 229 -10.71 -3.93 17.33
N VAL A 230 -9.68 -4.56 16.80
CA VAL A 230 -8.29 -4.15 16.99
C VAL A 230 -7.75 -3.60 15.68
N ILE A 231 -7.20 -2.40 15.72
CA ILE A 231 -6.49 -1.79 14.59
C ILE A 231 -5.01 -1.82 14.92
N LYS A 232 -4.21 -2.39 14.01
CA LYS A 232 -2.77 -2.49 14.15
C LYS A 232 -2.08 -1.82 12.97
N CYS A 233 -0.88 -1.34 13.20
CA CYS A 233 0.01 -0.88 12.16
C CYS A 233 1.48 -1.12 12.56
N TRP A 234 2.35 -1.12 11.57
CA TRP A 234 3.74 -1.47 11.78
C TRP A 234 4.51 -0.45 12.64
N ASN A 235 4.23 0.82 12.39
CA ASN A 235 4.92 1.95 12.99
C ASN A 235 4.07 2.70 14.03
N GLY A 236 3.08 2.06 14.65
CA GLY A 236 2.20 2.68 15.65
C GLY A 236 1.79 1.71 16.75
N GLU A 237 0.99 2.22 17.68
CA GLU A 237 0.38 1.41 18.73
C GLU A 237 -0.87 0.69 18.23
N GLU A 238 -1.17 -0.43 18.87
CA GLU A 238 -2.43 -1.13 18.70
C GLU A 238 -3.58 -0.32 19.33
N ILE A 239 -4.70 -0.22 18.63
CA ILE A 239 -5.87 0.51 19.06
C ILE A 239 -7.03 -0.45 19.25
N LEU A 240 -7.63 -0.44 20.44
CA LEU A 240 -8.85 -1.16 20.72
C LEU A 240 -10.06 -0.25 20.48
N VAL A 241 -10.90 -0.62 19.52
CA VAL A 241 -12.18 0.05 19.22
C VAL A 241 -13.29 -0.78 19.86
N LYS A 242 -13.86 -0.26 20.94
CA LYS A 242 -14.94 -0.94 21.67
C LYS A 242 -16.26 -0.80 20.95
N LYS A 243 -17.01 -1.89 20.99
CA LYS A 243 -18.37 -1.99 20.43
C LYS A 243 -19.37 -1.11 21.17
#